data_07f496b59385847e153ae891b6c23e83
#
_entry.id   07f496b59385847e153ae891b6c23e83
#
_cell.length_a   1.000
_cell.length_b   1.000
_cell.length_c   1.000
_cell.angle_alpha   90.00
_cell.angle_beta   90.00
_cell.angle_gamma   90.00
#
_symmetry.space_group_name_H-M   'P 1'
#
loop_
_entity.id
_entity.type
_entity.pdbx_description
1 polymer ?
#
loop_
_entity_poly.entity_id
_entity_poly.type
_entity_poly.pdbx_seq_one_letter_code
_entity_poly.pdbx_strand_id
1 'polypeptide(L)'
;PVTVLARSSLTNARCVRPAGEGAPFFPNLLSTAKEMWRIYLLLTAGALLLILLTGVPLWDAVNLAMSAISTGGFTIHAAGISFYQNPLLEFALMPVMLAGSLPFMIYYLLYTRRRWTLFRDSQVRLILALVALGTVSIVIDLTYLTGEDLPTAFRHALFMSVSAITTTGFQDVPLQLWASV
;
A
#
# COMPACT_ATOMS: atom_id res chain seq x y z
N PRO A 1 -4.98 -51.73 -4.60
CA PRO A 1 -3.68 -51.24 -4.13
C PRO A 1 -3.47 -49.73 -4.37
N VAL A 2 -4.22 -49.10 -5.28
CA VAL A 2 -4.05 -47.64 -5.62
C VAL A 2 -4.63 -46.73 -4.54
N THR A 3 -5.66 -47.17 -3.80
CA THR A 3 -6.31 -46.37 -2.74
C THR A 3 -5.47 -46.20 -1.46
N VAL A 4 -4.46 -47.04 -1.22
CA VAL A 4 -3.58 -46.96 -0.06
C VAL A 4 -2.50 -45.88 -0.29
N LEU A 5 -2.03 -45.69 -1.52
CA LEU A 5 -1.05 -44.65 -1.86
C LEU A 5 -1.61 -43.22 -1.80
N ALA A 6 -2.89 -43.06 -2.14
CA ALA A 6 -3.56 -41.74 -2.05
C ALA A 6 -3.77 -41.26 -0.61
N ARG A 7 -3.92 -42.20 0.35
CA ARG A 7 -4.12 -41.88 1.76
C ARG A 7 -2.81 -41.53 2.50
N SER A 8 -1.68 -42.07 2.04
CA SER A 8 -0.36 -41.75 2.61
C SER A 8 0.19 -40.39 2.17
N SER A 9 -0.24 -39.85 1.00
CA SER A 9 0.20 -38.54 0.51
C SER A 9 -0.49 -37.37 1.21
N LEU A 10 -1.72 -37.58 1.75
CA LEU A 10 -2.44 -36.53 2.47
C LEU A 10 -2.03 -36.41 3.95
N THR A 11 -1.45 -37.48 4.54
CA THR A 11 -0.99 -37.47 5.92
C THR A 11 0.44 -36.98 6.08
N ASN A 12 1.24 -36.92 5.02
CA ASN A 12 2.62 -36.43 5.04
C ASN A 12 2.81 -35.01 4.51
N ALA A 13 1.75 -34.29 4.23
CA ALA A 13 1.79 -32.84 4.12
C ALA A 13 1.94 -32.16 5.50
N ARG A 14 2.77 -32.72 6.37
CA ARG A 14 3.49 -31.94 7.36
C ARG A 14 4.43 -31.06 6.55
N CYS A 15 4.02 -29.80 6.34
CA CYS A 15 4.90 -28.79 5.81
C CYS A 15 6.26 -28.93 6.48
N VAL A 16 7.27 -29.31 5.70
CA VAL A 16 8.66 -29.26 6.13
C VAL A 16 8.91 -27.81 6.41
N ARG A 17 8.91 -27.43 7.69
CA ARG A 17 9.24 -26.08 8.14
C ARG A 17 10.69 -25.81 7.75
N PRO A 18 10.99 -24.78 6.94
CA PRO A 18 12.34 -24.29 6.87
C PRO A 18 12.72 -23.80 8.27
N ALA A 19 13.83 -24.32 8.78
CA ALA A 19 14.37 -23.93 10.08
C ALA A 19 14.73 -22.44 10.02
N GLY A 20 13.90 -21.58 10.61
CA GLY A 20 14.12 -20.13 10.65
C GLY A 20 12.85 -19.27 10.59
N GLU A 21 11.72 -19.79 10.15
CA GLU A 21 10.47 -19.02 10.20
C GLU A 21 9.77 -19.23 11.55
N GLY A 22 9.46 -18.11 12.20
CA GLY A 22 8.79 -18.04 13.49
C GLY A 22 7.49 -18.86 13.54
N ALA A 23 7.05 -19.21 14.74
CA ALA A 23 5.84 -20.00 14.97
C ALA A 23 4.65 -19.50 14.12
N PRO A 24 3.78 -20.41 13.60
CA PRO A 24 2.62 -19.99 12.84
C PRO A 24 1.79 -19.04 13.70
N PHE A 25 1.44 -17.90 13.12
CA PHE A 25 0.74 -16.81 13.80
C PHE A 25 -0.52 -17.23 14.51
N PHE A 26 -1.19 -18.24 13.95
CA PHE A 26 -2.46 -18.75 14.45
C PHE A 26 -2.46 -20.26 14.39
N PRO A 27 -3.00 -20.92 15.42
CA PRO A 27 -3.06 -22.37 15.48
C PRO A 27 -3.95 -23.00 14.40
N ASN A 28 -4.87 -22.22 13.80
CA ASN A 28 -5.83 -22.67 12.79
C ASN A 28 -5.90 -21.70 11.61
N LEU A 29 -5.92 -22.22 10.38
CA LEU A 29 -6.07 -21.44 9.13
C LEU A 29 -7.34 -20.57 9.14
N LEU A 30 -8.44 -21.05 9.71
CA LEU A 30 -9.70 -20.30 9.79
C LEU A 30 -9.61 -19.08 10.70
N SER A 31 -8.89 -19.15 11.81
CA SER A 31 -8.69 -17.99 12.69
C SER A 31 -7.81 -16.95 12.05
N THR A 32 -6.76 -17.37 11.34
CA THR A 32 -5.89 -16.48 10.57
C THR A 32 -6.67 -15.74 9.49
N ALA A 33 -7.48 -16.45 8.72
CA ALA A 33 -8.31 -15.86 7.67
C ALA A 33 -9.31 -14.82 8.23
N LYS A 34 -9.96 -15.12 9.35
CA LYS A 34 -10.89 -14.18 10.01
C LYS A 34 -10.20 -12.89 10.46
N GLU A 35 -9.02 -12.99 11.05
CA GLU A 35 -8.28 -11.80 11.49
C GLU A 35 -7.78 -10.98 10.29
N MET A 36 -7.30 -11.62 9.21
CA MET A 36 -6.95 -10.93 7.98
C MET A 36 -8.15 -10.17 7.38
N TRP A 37 -9.33 -10.80 7.36
CA TRP A 37 -10.57 -10.16 6.90
C TRP A 37 -10.94 -8.93 7.73
N ARG A 38 -10.85 -9.04 9.05
CA ARG A 38 -11.13 -7.89 9.94
C ARG A 38 -10.18 -6.73 9.69
N ILE A 39 -8.89 -7.01 9.60
CA ILE A 39 -7.87 -5.98 9.33
C ILE A 39 -8.16 -5.31 7.99
N TYR A 40 -8.41 -6.10 6.95
CA TYR A 40 -8.71 -5.58 5.62
C TYR A 40 -9.96 -4.69 5.61
N LEU A 41 -11.05 -5.13 6.22
CA LEU A 41 -12.28 -4.34 6.32
C LEU A 41 -12.08 -3.03 7.10
N LEU A 42 -11.36 -3.07 8.21
CA LEU A 42 -11.06 -1.87 8.99
C LEU A 42 -10.19 -0.88 8.22
N LEU A 43 -9.18 -1.36 7.52
CA LEU A 43 -8.33 -0.52 6.66
C LEU A 43 -9.13 0.10 5.52
N THR A 44 -9.97 -0.69 4.84
CA THR A 44 -10.81 -0.20 3.75
C THR A 44 -11.84 0.82 4.23
N ALA A 45 -12.49 0.57 5.36
CA ALA A 45 -13.43 1.52 5.96
C ALA A 45 -12.72 2.82 6.40
N GLY A 46 -11.55 2.72 7.01
CA GLY A 46 -10.73 3.87 7.39
C GLY A 46 -10.26 4.68 6.18
N ALA A 47 -9.82 4.00 5.12
CA ALA A 47 -9.44 4.62 3.85
C ALA A 47 -10.62 5.36 3.21
N LEU A 48 -11.78 4.70 3.15
CA LEU A 48 -13.01 5.30 2.62
C LEU A 48 -13.39 6.57 3.37
N LEU A 49 -13.39 6.52 4.71
CA LEU A 49 -13.69 7.71 5.53
C LEU A 49 -12.69 8.83 5.27
N LEU A 50 -11.40 8.51 5.21
CA LEU A 50 -10.35 9.49 4.97
C LEU A 50 -10.51 10.18 3.61
N ILE A 51 -10.82 9.42 2.55
CA ILE A 51 -11.03 9.95 1.21
C ILE A 51 -12.33 10.75 1.13
N LEU A 52 -13.42 10.31 1.77
CA LEU A 52 -14.67 11.07 1.83
C LEU A 52 -14.52 12.44 2.47
N LEU A 53 -13.64 12.56 3.48
CA LEU A 53 -13.35 13.85 4.12
C LEU A 53 -12.71 14.87 3.16
N THR A 54 -12.14 14.42 2.04
CA THR A 54 -11.59 15.31 1.01
C THR A 54 -12.64 15.90 0.07
N GLY A 55 -13.92 15.51 0.20
CA GLY A 55 -15.02 16.03 -0.59
C GLY A 55 -15.23 15.33 -1.94
N VAL A 56 -14.58 14.19 -2.18
CA VAL A 56 -14.75 13.38 -3.40
C VAL A 56 -16.10 12.65 -3.35
N PRO A 57 -16.82 12.50 -4.48
CA PRO A 57 -18.06 11.74 -4.56
C PRO A 57 -17.93 10.33 -3.98
N LEU A 58 -19.01 9.84 -3.34
CA LEU A 58 -18.97 8.53 -2.65
C LEU A 58 -18.54 7.39 -3.58
N TRP A 59 -19.00 7.38 -4.82
CA TRP A 59 -18.65 6.35 -5.79
C TRP A 59 -17.14 6.32 -6.09
N ASP A 60 -16.57 7.50 -6.31
CA ASP A 60 -15.14 7.63 -6.59
C ASP A 60 -14.31 7.29 -5.34
N ALA A 61 -14.78 7.74 -4.17
CA ALA A 61 -14.12 7.45 -2.89
C ALA A 61 -14.04 5.95 -2.60
N VAL A 62 -15.12 5.18 -2.87
CA VAL A 62 -15.13 3.71 -2.72
C VAL A 62 -14.10 3.07 -3.65
N ASN A 63 -14.11 3.44 -4.93
CA ASN A 63 -13.19 2.88 -5.92
C ASN A 63 -11.73 3.22 -5.59
N LEU A 64 -11.44 4.48 -5.23
CA LEU A 64 -10.10 4.91 -4.84
C LEU A 64 -9.62 4.22 -3.56
N ALA A 65 -10.49 4.07 -2.54
CA ALA A 65 -10.13 3.39 -1.31
C ALA A 65 -9.79 1.91 -1.55
N MET A 66 -10.62 1.21 -2.31
CA MET A 66 -10.37 -0.19 -2.65
C MET A 66 -9.11 -0.35 -3.50
N SER A 67 -8.92 0.50 -4.50
CA SER A 67 -7.75 0.50 -5.37
C SER A 67 -6.46 0.83 -4.61
N ALA A 68 -6.49 1.79 -3.68
CA ALA A 68 -5.34 2.17 -2.87
C ALA A 68 -4.94 1.07 -1.87
N ILE A 69 -5.90 0.46 -1.16
CA ILE A 69 -5.63 -0.63 -0.19
C ILE A 69 -5.14 -1.91 -0.87
N SER A 70 -5.70 -2.22 -2.05
CA SER A 70 -5.23 -3.37 -2.85
C SER A 70 -3.95 -3.09 -3.62
N THR A 71 -3.41 -1.86 -3.52
CA THR A 71 -2.26 -1.40 -4.32
C THR A 71 -2.46 -1.60 -5.82
N GLY A 72 -3.70 -1.39 -6.31
CA GLY A 72 -4.09 -1.66 -7.70
C GLY A 72 -3.91 -0.48 -8.64
N GLY A 73 -3.93 0.77 -8.15
CA GLY A 73 -3.72 1.99 -8.93
C GLY A 73 -4.79 2.34 -9.96
N PHE A 74 -5.93 1.67 -9.91
CA PHE A 74 -7.02 1.94 -10.84
C PHE A 74 -7.78 3.20 -10.44
N THR A 75 -8.01 4.06 -11.41
CA THR A 75 -8.83 5.27 -11.29
C THR A 75 -9.99 5.21 -12.28
N ILE A 76 -11.13 5.80 -11.91
CA ILE A 76 -12.31 5.86 -12.79
C ILE A 76 -12.07 6.81 -13.96
N HIS A 77 -11.27 7.84 -13.73
CA HIS A 77 -10.97 8.87 -14.72
C HIS A 77 -9.64 8.61 -15.43
N ALA A 78 -9.62 8.78 -16.75
CA ALA A 78 -8.42 8.56 -17.56
C ALA A 78 -7.26 9.51 -17.18
N ALA A 79 -7.57 10.70 -16.62
CA ALA A 79 -6.57 11.65 -16.14
C ALA A 79 -5.97 11.26 -14.77
N GLY A 80 -6.35 10.12 -14.17
CA GLY A 80 -5.84 9.70 -12.88
C GLY A 80 -6.31 10.59 -11.73
N ILE A 81 -5.44 10.76 -10.75
CA ILE A 81 -5.72 11.59 -9.57
C ILE A 81 -5.72 13.08 -9.91
N SER A 82 -4.99 13.49 -10.96
CA SER A 82 -4.97 14.89 -11.42
C SER A 82 -6.34 15.44 -11.84
N PHE A 83 -7.31 14.54 -12.17
CA PHE A 83 -8.69 14.92 -12.47
C PHE A 83 -9.35 15.71 -11.33
N TYR A 84 -9.08 15.34 -10.09
CA TYR A 84 -9.72 15.95 -8.92
C TYR A 84 -9.14 17.31 -8.54
N GLN A 85 -7.93 17.64 -9.00
CA GLN A 85 -7.19 18.88 -8.68
C GLN A 85 -7.24 19.23 -7.18
N ASN A 86 -7.24 18.22 -6.33
CA ASN A 86 -7.43 18.37 -4.90
C ASN A 86 -6.20 17.86 -4.13
N PRO A 87 -5.34 18.76 -3.63
CA PRO A 87 -4.16 18.36 -2.86
C PRO A 87 -4.50 17.59 -1.59
N LEU A 88 -5.67 17.83 -0.99
CA LEU A 88 -6.11 17.07 0.20
C LEU A 88 -6.32 15.60 -0.12
N LEU A 89 -6.81 15.28 -1.33
CA LEU A 89 -6.96 13.90 -1.79
C LEU A 89 -5.61 13.20 -1.93
N GLU A 90 -4.61 13.87 -2.50
CA GLU A 90 -3.25 13.34 -2.62
C GLU A 90 -2.68 13.01 -1.23
N PHE A 91 -2.76 13.96 -0.28
CA PHE A 91 -2.31 13.75 1.08
C PHE A 91 -3.09 12.64 1.83
N ALA A 92 -4.37 12.48 1.53
CA ALA A 92 -5.20 11.42 2.09
C ALA A 92 -4.85 10.03 1.51
N LEU A 93 -4.52 9.96 0.22
CA LEU A 93 -4.16 8.71 -0.45
C LEU A 93 -2.79 8.17 -0.02
N MET A 94 -1.80 9.04 0.27
CA MET A 94 -0.45 8.61 0.67
C MET A 94 -0.45 7.63 1.85
N PRO A 95 -1.05 7.93 3.02
CA PRO A 95 -1.09 7.01 4.14
C PRO A 95 -1.90 5.75 3.84
N VAL A 96 -2.93 5.84 2.98
CA VAL A 96 -3.73 4.68 2.56
C VAL A 96 -2.90 3.73 1.70
N MET A 97 -2.14 4.24 0.73
CA MET A 97 -1.21 3.43 -0.09
C MET A 97 -0.12 2.77 0.76
N LEU A 98 0.49 3.52 1.69
CA LEU A 98 1.46 2.97 2.63
C LEU A 98 0.84 1.88 3.50
N ALA A 99 -0.38 2.10 4.00
CA ALA A 99 -1.10 1.09 4.77
C ALA A 99 -1.39 -0.17 3.94
N GLY A 100 -1.81 -0.03 2.68
CA GLY A 100 -2.04 -1.17 1.79
C GLY A 100 -0.79 -1.99 1.48
N SER A 101 0.37 -1.36 1.43
CA SER A 101 1.65 -2.03 1.12
C SER A 101 2.29 -2.77 2.30
N LEU A 102 1.84 -2.52 3.54
CA LEU A 102 2.39 -3.16 4.72
C LEU A 102 1.86 -4.59 4.89
N PRO A 103 2.70 -5.57 5.28
CA PRO A 103 2.25 -6.93 5.56
C PRO A 103 1.24 -6.98 6.71
N PHE A 104 0.22 -7.83 6.58
CA PHE A 104 -0.81 -8.03 7.63
C PHE A 104 -0.24 -8.38 9.01
N MET A 105 0.95 -8.97 9.04
CA MET A 105 1.70 -9.26 10.25
C MET A 105 1.93 -8.03 11.12
N ILE A 106 2.25 -6.90 10.51
CA ILE A 106 2.52 -5.64 11.20
C ILE A 106 1.24 -5.13 11.89
N TYR A 107 0.09 -5.24 11.23
CA TYR A 107 -1.21 -4.86 11.82
C TYR A 107 -1.60 -5.74 13.00
N TYR A 108 -1.34 -7.05 12.90
CA TYR A 108 -1.57 -7.97 14.02
C TYR A 108 -0.68 -7.65 15.22
N LEU A 109 0.59 -7.36 14.99
CA LEU A 109 1.52 -6.93 16.03
C LEU A 109 1.12 -5.58 16.63
N LEU A 110 0.58 -4.68 15.83
CA LEU A 110 0.05 -3.39 16.29
C LEU A 110 -1.15 -3.57 17.21
N TYR A 111 -2.02 -4.51 16.91
CA TYR A 111 -3.19 -4.83 17.73
C TYR A 111 -2.80 -5.52 19.05
N THR A 112 -1.82 -6.44 19.01
CA THR A 112 -1.43 -7.28 20.16
C THR A 112 -0.29 -6.68 20.99
N ARG A 113 0.60 -5.93 20.37
CA ARG A 113 1.76 -5.31 21.02
C ARG A 113 1.81 -3.81 20.71
N ARG A 114 2.11 -3.03 21.75
CA ARG A 114 2.28 -1.58 21.82
C ARG A 114 2.71 -0.89 20.50
N ARG A 115 2.04 0.19 20.12
CA ARG A 115 2.17 1.02 18.88
C ARG A 115 3.60 1.42 18.47
N TRP A 116 4.55 1.43 19.37
CA TRP A 116 5.96 1.82 19.12
C TRP A 116 6.76 0.79 18.29
N THR A 117 6.23 -0.41 18.10
CA THR A 117 6.92 -1.48 17.35
C THR A 117 6.96 -1.18 15.84
N LEU A 118 6.00 -0.39 15.30
CA LEU A 118 5.94 -0.05 13.88
C LEU A 118 7.22 0.65 13.37
N PHE A 119 7.68 1.70 14.06
CA PHE A 119 8.85 2.47 13.63
C PHE A 119 10.18 1.72 13.87
N ARG A 120 10.18 0.65 14.66
CA ARG A 120 11.34 -0.21 14.89
C ARG A 120 11.42 -1.36 13.90
N ASP A 121 10.35 -1.62 13.14
CA ASP A 121 10.35 -2.66 12.13
C ASP A 121 11.28 -2.28 10.96
N SER A 122 12.12 -3.23 10.56
CA SER A 122 13.10 -3.02 9.50
C SER A 122 12.42 -2.75 8.15
N GLN A 123 11.26 -3.38 7.90
CA GLN A 123 10.51 -3.21 6.66
C GLN A 123 9.92 -1.81 6.54
N VAL A 124 9.31 -1.30 7.62
CA VAL A 124 8.74 0.06 7.65
C VAL A 124 9.83 1.11 7.43
N ARG A 125 10.98 0.94 8.11
CA ARG A 125 12.12 1.85 7.92
C ARG A 125 12.67 1.83 6.50
N LEU A 126 12.75 0.64 5.89
CA LEU A 126 13.21 0.50 4.51
C LEU A 126 12.27 1.21 3.53
N ILE A 127 10.94 1.00 3.65
CA ILE A 127 9.94 1.67 2.81
C ILE A 127 10.07 3.19 2.96
N LEU A 128 10.14 3.73 4.18
CA LEU A 128 10.29 5.16 4.40
C LEU A 128 11.61 5.71 3.86
N ALA A 129 12.71 4.98 3.98
CA ALA A 129 13.99 5.38 3.41
C ALA A 129 13.95 5.42 1.87
N LEU A 130 13.32 4.42 1.24
CA LEU A 130 13.13 4.38 -0.21
C LEU A 130 12.23 5.53 -0.68
N VAL A 131 11.13 5.81 0.04
CA VAL A 131 10.26 6.96 -0.26
C VAL A 131 11.04 8.26 -0.18
N ALA A 132 11.84 8.46 0.86
CA ALA A 132 12.67 9.67 0.99
C ALA A 132 13.66 9.80 -0.16
N LEU A 133 14.36 8.70 -0.50
CA LEU A 133 15.32 8.68 -1.61
C LEU A 133 14.63 8.97 -2.96
N GLY A 134 13.51 8.31 -3.24
CA GLY A 134 12.73 8.52 -4.45
C GLY A 134 12.20 9.95 -4.55
N THR A 135 11.68 10.50 -3.44
CA THR A 135 11.21 11.90 -3.40
C THR A 135 12.33 12.87 -3.74
N VAL A 136 13.51 12.71 -3.15
CA VAL A 136 14.67 13.57 -3.45
C VAL A 136 15.05 13.49 -4.93
N SER A 137 15.12 12.29 -5.49
CA SER A 137 15.45 12.11 -6.92
C SER A 137 14.45 12.80 -7.83
N ILE A 138 13.14 12.64 -7.56
CA ILE A 138 12.07 13.22 -8.39
C ILE A 138 12.00 14.74 -8.21
N VAL A 139 12.23 15.29 -7.00
CA VAL A 139 12.28 16.75 -6.79
C VAL A 139 13.40 17.38 -7.60
N ILE A 140 14.57 16.74 -7.61
CA ILE A 140 15.71 17.22 -8.41
C ILE A 140 15.32 17.26 -9.88
N ASP A 141 14.75 16.19 -10.41
CA ASP A 141 14.30 16.10 -11.79
C ASP A 141 13.28 17.18 -12.14
N LEU A 142 12.20 17.30 -11.36
CA LEU A 142 11.15 18.30 -11.61
C LEU A 142 11.68 19.75 -11.53
N THR A 143 12.54 20.04 -10.57
CA THR A 143 13.05 21.39 -10.42
C THR A 143 14.04 21.77 -11.54
N TYR A 144 14.91 20.83 -11.96
CA TYR A 144 15.93 21.12 -12.99
C TYR A 144 15.39 21.02 -14.42
N LEU A 145 14.44 20.11 -14.71
CA LEU A 145 13.96 19.87 -16.06
C LEU A 145 12.70 20.66 -16.40
N THR A 146 11.75 20.80 -15.47
CA THR A 146 10.47 21.48 -15.73
C THR A 146 10.42 22.89 -15.18
N GLY A 147 11.34 23.27 -14.28
CA GLY A 147 11.35 24.59 -13.66
C GLY A 147 10.16 24.86 -12.74
N GLU A 148 9.52 23.80 -12.23
CA GLU A 148 8.40 23.94 -11.29
C GLU A 148 8.85 24.55 -9.95
N ASP A 149 7.91 25.24 -9.31
CA ASP A 149 8.12 25.78 -7.97
C ASP A 149 8.40 24.66 -6.97
N LEU A 150 9.41 24.82 -6.11
CA LEU A 150 9.88 23.85 -5.15
C LEU A 150 8.76 23.20 -4.30
N PRO A 151 7.76 23.94 -3.75
CA PRO A 151 6.69 23.31 -2.96
C PRO A 151 5.78 22.42 -3.80
N THR A 152 5.50 22.78 -5.04
CA THR A 152 4.68 22.00 -5.97
C THR A 152 5.43 20.75 -6.42
N ALA A 153 6.68 20.88 -6.81
CA ALA A 153 7.57 19.80 -7.18
C ALA A 153 7.72 18.77 -6.02
N PHE A 154 7.86 19.26 -4.78
CA PHE A 154 7.95 18.38 -3.61
C PHE A 154 6.65 17.58 -3.37
N ARG A 155 5.48 18.21 -3.52
CA ARG A 155 4.19 17.54 -3.38
C ARG A 155 4.02 16.43 -4.40
N HIS A 156 4.22 16.72 -5.68
CA HIS A 156 4.13 15.73 -6.76
C HIS A 156 5.17 14.63 -6.61
N ALA A 157 6.41 14.98 -6.28
CA ALA A 157 7.48 14.02 -6.07
C ALA A 157 7.18 13.06 -4.91
N LEU A 158 6.67 13.57 -3.79
CA LEU A 158 6.31 12.75 -2.64
C LEU A 158 5.18 11.78 -2.98
N PHE A 159 4.12 12.28 -3.64
CA PHE A 159 2.99 11.45 -4.07
C PHE A 159 3.44 10.35 -5.04
N MET A 160 4.18 10.71 -6.08
CA MET A 160 4.68 9.77 -7.09
C MET A 160 5.64 8.74 -6.49
N SER A 161 6.53 9.16 -5.58
CA SER A 161 7.46 8.29 -4.88
C SER A 161 6.72 7.26 -4.01
N VAL A 162 5.74 7.70 -3.22
CA VAL A 162 4.89 6.80 -2.42
C VAL A 162 4.16 5.84 -3.34
N SER A 163 3.52 6.32 -4.40
CA SER A 163 2.77 5.52 -5.35
C SER A 163 3.63 4.45 -6.03
N ALA A 164 4.84 4.81 -6.45
CA ALA A 164 5.78 3.88 -7.09
C ALA A 164 6.29 2.81 -6.12
N ILE A 165 6.73 3.21 -4.93
CA ILE A 165 7.34 2.28 -3.95
C ILE A 165 6.31 1.34 -3.34
N THR A 166 5.07 1.81 -3.13
CA THR A 166 3.97 0.95 -2.69
C THR A 166 3.43 0.07 -3.81
N THR A 167 3.96 0.19 -5.03
CA THR A 167 3.48 -0.50 -6.24
C THR A 167 2.02 -0.21 -6.58
N THR A 168 1.46 0.86 -6.03
CA THR A 168 0.06 1.24 -6.29
C THR A 168 -0.11 1.76 -7.71
N GLY A 169 0.76 2.68 -8.18
CA GLY A 169 0.75 3.16 -9.55
C GLY A 169 -0.26 4.28 -9.83
N PHE A 170 -0.77 4.98 -8.82
CA PHE A 170 -1.53 6.21 -9.05
C PHE A 170 -0.65 7.30 -9.65
N GLN A 171 -1.19 8.00 -10.64
CA GLN A 171 -0.50 9.10 -11.34
C GLN A 171 -1.20 10.41 -11.03
N ASP A 172 -0.42 11.41 -10.65
CA ASP A 172 -0.86 12.77 -10.41
C ASP A 172 -0.40 13.70 -11.53
N VAL A 173 0.75 13.42 -12.15
CA VAL A 173 1.30 14.15 -13.29
C VAL A 173 1.24 13.25 -14.53
N PRO A 174 0.74 13.73 -15.68
CA PRO A 174 0.71 12.94 -16.91
C PRO A 174 2.15 12.60 -17.35
N LEU A 175 2.44 11.31 -17.50
CA LEU A 175 3.76 10.79 -17.88
C LEU A 175 4.29 11.38 -19.20
N GLN A 176 3.41 11.92 -20.03
CA GLN A 176 3.80 12.56 -21.29
C GLN A 176 4.72 13.79 -21.10
N LEU A 177 4.64 14.44 -19.95
CA LEU A 177 5.53 15.55 -19.61
C LEU A 177 6.95 15.08 -19.25
N TRP A 178 7.11 13.81 -18.88
CA TRP A 178 8.39 13.18 -18.53
C TRP A 178 9.07 12.54 -19.74
N ALA A 179 8.31 12.24 -20.81
CA ALA A 179 8.81 11.57 -22.01
C ALA A 179 9.42 12.53 -23.07
N SER A 180 9.47 13.82 -22.78
CA SER A 180 10.04 14.85 -23.69
C SER A 180 11.52 15.14 -23.42
N VAL A 181 12.21 14.25 -22.74
CA VAL A 181 13.66 14.32 -22.49
C VAL A 181 14.38 13.27 -23.32
#